data_48f90a9eb5e9bba7c499b3ac017f9dc4
#
_entry.id   48f90a9eb5e9bba7c499b3ac017f9dc4
#
_cell.length_a   1.000
_cell.length_b   1.000
_cell.length_c   1.000
_cell.angle_alpha   90.00
_cell.angle_beta   90.00
_cell.angle_gamma   90.00
#
_symmetry.space_group_name_H-M   'P 1'
#
loop_
_entity.id
_entity.type
_entity.pdbx_description
1 polymer ?
#
loop_
_entity_poly.entity_id
_entity_poly.type
_entity_poly.pdbx_seq_one_letter_code
_entity_poly.pdbx_strand_id
1 'polypeptide(L)'
;MFVLNLSAENWVGNQDEGDLIESPTWNQIEQAIRELDGKSKTLVTLGADDECYLSIGGGESGKYIVNVTFDNVRFQNLVDPSKPDAIDKLFVGGQEGNYSAKMCVNLETALLAAKTFTASGKLETSLFWEEEKALVMLSSNNI
;
A
#
# COMPACT_ATOMS: atom_id res chain seq x y z
N MET A 1 6.40 18.85 1.60
CA MET A 1 5.83 17.48 1.66
C MET A 1 5.08 17.19 0.38
N PHE A 2 5.37 16.08 -0.24
CA PHE A 2 4.76 15.71 -1.51
C PHE A 2 3.31 15.22 -1.36
N VAL A 3 3.03 14.43 -0.34
CA VAL A 3 1.68 13.88 -0.08
C VAL A 3 0.77 14.99 0.43
N LEU A 4 -0.42 15.09 -0.16
CA LEU A 4 -1.39 16.14 0.16
C LEU A 4 -2.59 15.63 0.96
N ASN A 5 -2.86 14.32 0.95
CA ASN A 5 -3.96 13.77 1.73
C ASN A 5 -3.65 12.35 2.20
N LEU A 6 -4.36 11.96 3.26
CA LEU A 6 -4.25 10.65 3.90
C LEU A 6 -5.65 10.09 4.04
N SER A 7 -5.87 8.90 3.50
CA SER A 7 -7.10 8.15 3.69
C SER A 7 -6.79 6.87 4.46
N ALA A 8 -7.54 6.62 5.53
CA ALA A 8 -7.37 5.42 6.34
C ALA A 8 -8.73 4.75 6.54
N GLU A 9 -8.85 3.51 6.08
CA GLU A 9 -10.09 2.76 6.21
C GLU A 9 -10.29 2.23 7.62
N ASN A 10 -11.55 2.15 8.03
CA ASN A 10 -11.94 1.53 9.28
C ASN A 10 -13.29 0.84 9.07
N TRP A 11 -13.27 -0.47 8.82
CA TRP A 11 -14.45 -1.23 8.50
C TRP A 11 -15.27 -1.59 9.74
N VAL A 12 -16.54 -1.20 9.72
CA VAL A 12 -17.53 -1.57 10.73
C VAL A 12 -18.62 -2.32 10.00
N GLY A 13 -18.62 -3.66 10.13
CA GLY A 13 -19.46 -4.50 9.32
C GLY A 13 -19.07 -4.40 7.84
N ASN A 14 -20.00 -3.99 6.99
CA ASN A 14 -19.77 -3.83 5.56
C ASN A 14 -19.60 -2.36 5.14
N GLN A 15 -19.39 -1.47 6.10
CA GLN A 15 -19.20 -0.04 5.84
C GLN A 15 -17.82 0.42 6.27
N ASP A 16 -17.19 1.24 5.41
CA ASP A 16 -15.95 1.90 5.77
C ASP A 16 -16.28 3.22 6.46
N GLU A 17 -15.93 3.30 7.74
CA GLU A 17 -16.11 4.51 8.56
C GLU A 17 -14.79 5.20 8.85
N GLY A 18 -13.84 5.06 7.94
CA GLY A 18 -12.52 5.64 8.09
C GLY A 18 -12.46 7.15 7.85
N ASP A 19 -11.25 7.67 7.95
CA ASP A 19 -10.98 9.10 7.91
C ASP A 19 -10.28 9.53 6.64
N LEU A 20 -10.55 10.77 6.23
CA LEU A 20 -9.78 11.46 5.21
C LEU A 20 -9.19 12.72 5.87
N ILE A 21 -7.87 12.84 5.84
CA ILE A 21 -7.15 13.97 6.41
C ILE A 21 -6.44 14.70 5.28
N GLU A 22 -6.72 16.00 5.14
CA GLU A 22 -6.03 16.85 4.20
C GLU A 22 -4.81 17.50 4.86
N SER A 23 -3.73 17.63 4.10
CA SER A 23 -2.46 18.18 4.58
C SER A 23 -1.96 17.45 5.84
N PRO A 24 -1.85 16.11 5.80
CA PRO A 24 -1.45 15.36 6.99
C PRO A 24 0.00 15.64 7.37
N THR A 25 0.30 15.50 8.67
CA THR A 25 1.68 15.48 9.15
C THR A 25 2.24 14.06 9.00
N TRP A 26 3.57 13.94 9.01
CA TRP A 26 4.18 12.61 9.04
C TRP A 26 3.72 11.79 10.24
N ASN A 27 3.57 12.42 11.41
CA ASN A 27 3.11 11.71 12.60
C ASN A 27 1.73 11.11 12.40
N GLN A 28 0.83 11.81 11.73
CA GLN A 28 -0.50 11.29 11.41
C GLN A 28 -0.42 10.11 10.43
N ILE A 29 0.44 10.22 9.44
CA ILE A 29 0.65 9.16 8.46
C ILE A 29 1.24 7.92 9.13
N GLU A 30 2.29 8.10 9.91
CA GLU A 30 2.94 7.00 10.63
C GLU A 30 1.96 6.29 11.56
N GLN A 31 1.16 7.05 12.30
CA GLN A 31 0.17 6.50 13.21
C GLN A 31 -0.86 5.65 12.46
N ALA A 32 -1.36 6.15 11.33
CA ALA A 32 -2.34 5.41 10.53
C ALA A 32 -1.77 4.08 10.04
N ILE A 33 -0.52 4.07 9.60
CA ILE A 33 0.14 2.86 9.14
C ILE A 33 0.31 1.86 10.28
N ARG A 34 0.72 2.35 11.46
CA ARG A 34 0.91 1.49 12.63
C ARG A 34 -0.39 0.91 13.15
N GLU A 35 -1.51 1.55 12.88
CA GLU A 35 -2.83 1.08 13.30
C GLU A 35 -3.42 0.03 12.37
N LEU A 36 -2.81 -0.24 11.23
CA LEU A 36 -3.27 -1.31 10.35
C LEU A 36 -3.22 -2.63 11.10
N ASP A 37 -4.37 -3.33 11.15
CA ASP A 37 -4.53 -4.57 11.92
C ASP A 37 -4.91 -5.77 11.05
N GLY A 38 -5.19 -5.55 9.78
CA GLY A 38 -5.61 -6.60 8.87
C GLY A 38 -7.04 -7.09 9.10
N LYS A 39 -7.83 -6.37 9.88
CA LYS A 39 -9.21 -6.75 10.22
C LYS A 39 -10.19 -5.65 9.90
N SER A 40 -10.16 -4.55 10.67
CA SER A 40 -10.97 -3.36 10.43
C SER A 40 -10.19 -2.32 9.66
N LYS A 41 -8.94 -2.13 10.04
CA LYS A 41 -8.05 -1.15 9.42
C LYS A 41 -7.13 -1.90 8.47
N THR A 42 -7.50 -1.92 7.20
CA THR A 42 -6.86 -2.78 6.21
C THR A 42 -6.23 -2.04 5.04
N LEU A 43 -6.38 -0.71 4.97
CA LEU A 43 -5.79 0.08 3.89
C LEU A 43 -5.57 1.52 4.31
N VAL A 44 -4.37 2.03 4.02
CA VAL A 44 -3.99 3.44 4.13
C VAL A 44 -3.56 3.89 2.74
N THR A 45 -4.06 5.04 2.29
CA THR A 45 -3.69 5.62 0.99
C THR A 45 -3.15 7.02 1.20
N LEU A 46 -1.97 7.27 0.65
CA LEU A 46 -1.29 8.57 0.68
C LEU A 46 -1.36 9.17 -0.71
N GLY A 47 -2.15 10.22 -0.89
CA GLY A 47 -2.42 10.81 -2.20
C GLY A 47 -1.71 12.13 -2.41
N ALA A 48 -1.14 12.31 -3.61
CA ALA A 48 -0.67 13.60 -4.08
C ALA A 48 -1.72 14.24 -4.99
N ASP A 49 -2.35 13.40 -5.84
CA ASP A 49 -3.51 13.76 -6.64
C ASP A 49 -4.29 12.47 -6.97
N ASP A 50 -5.29 12.58 -7.83
CA ASP A 50 -6.16 11.43 -8.16
C ASP A 50 -5.42 10.30 -8.86
N GLU A 51 -4.29 10.58 -9.47
CA GLU A 51 -3.54 9.61 -10.27
C GLU A 51 -2.24 9.16 -9.61
N CYS A 52 -1.75 9.90 -8.62
CA CYS A 52 -0.47 9.63 -7.97
C CYS A 52 -0.69 9.35 -6.48
N TYR A 53 -0.44 8.11 -6.06
CA TYR A 53 -0.64 7.72 -4.66
C TYR A 53 0.15 6.47 -4.30
N LEU A 54 0.37 6.32 -2.99
CA LEU A 54 0.94 5.11 -2.39
C LEU A 54 -0.10 4.49 -1.48
N SER A 55 -0.30 3.18 -1.60
CA SER A 55 -1.22 2.44 -0.74
C SER A 55 -0.45 1.41 0.09
N ILE A 56 -0.82 1.28 1.36
CA ILE A 56 -0.31 0.24 2.25
C ILE A 56 -1.51 -0.53 2.78
N GLY A 57 -1.51 -1.84 2.56
CA GLY A 57 -2.57 -2.72 3.02
C GLY A 57 -2.07 -3.82 3.92
N GLY A 58 -3.01 -4.51 4.56
CA GLY A 58 -2.72 -5.64 5.43
C GLY A 58 -2.58 -5.25 6.88
N GLY A 59 -1.51 -5.66 7.50
CA GLY A 59 -1.19 -5.39 8.91
C GLY A 59 -1.28 -6.62 9.80
N GLU A 60 -2.03 -7.64 9.43
CA GLU A 60 -2.15 -8.84 10.23
C GLU A 60 -0.82 -9.60 10.24
N SER A 61 -0.41 -10.03 11.41
CA SER A 61 0.84 -10.80 11.62
C SER A 61 2.09 -10.05 11.14
N GLY A 62 2.03 -8.73 11.12
CA GLY A 62 3.17 -7.90 10.72
C GLY A 62 3.48 -7.95 9.23
N LYS A 63 2.51 -8.28 8.40
CA LYS A 63 2.67 -8.39 6.96
C LYS A 63 1.91 -7.27 6.26
N TYR A 64 2.61 -6.51 5.42
CA TYR A 64 2.08 -5.34 4.74
C TYR A 64 2.39 -5.42 3.27
N ILE A 65 1.47 -4.96 2.43
CA ILE A 65 1.73 -4.79 1.01
C ILE A 65 1.77 -3.29 0.70
N VAL A 66 2.69 -2.88 -0.17
CA VAL A 66 2.89 -1.49 -0.56
C VAL A 66 2.86 -1.38 -2.06
N ASN A 67 2.04 -0.48 -2.56
CA ASN A 67 1.83 -0.29 -3.99
C ASN A 67 1.86 1.20 -4.29
N VAL A 68 2.58 1.58 -5.35
CA VAL A 68 2.71 2.99 -5.75
C VAL A 68 2.34 3.14 -7.21
N THR A 69 1.60 4.19 -7.53
CA THR A 69 1.36 4.59 -8.91
C THR A 69 1.56 6.09 -9.06
N PHE A 70 2.10 6.51 -10.20
CA PHE A 70 2.30 7.92 -10.54
C PHE A 70 1.29 8.41 -11.59
N ASP A 71 0.62 7.49 -12.27
CA ASP A 71 -0.28 7.82 -13.38
C ASP A 71 -1.61 7.05 -13.34
N ASN A 72 -1.83 6.26 -12.28
CA ASN A 72 -3.00 5.41 -12.11
C ASN A 72 -3.16 4.34 -13.22
N VAL A 73 -2.07 4.05 -13.93
CA VAL A 73 -2.03 3.06 -15.00
C VAL A 73 -0.98 2.01 -14.71
N ARG A 74 0.22 2.45 -14.33
CA ARG A 74 1.33 1.57 -13.99
C ARG A 74 1.51 1.55 -12.49
N PHE A 75 1.63 0.36 -11.94
CA PHE A 75 1.74 0.14 -10.50
C PHE A 75 3.05 -0.54 -10.16
N GLN A 76 3.72 -0.03 -9.13
CA GLN A 76 4.95 -0.60 -8.59
C GLN A 76 4.65 -1.25 -7.26
N ASN A 77 5.01 -2.52 -7.11
CA ASN A 77 4.85 -3.24 -5.86
C ASN A 77 6.18 -3.34 -5.14
N LEU A 78 6.17 -3.01 -3.85
CA LEU A 78 7.33 -3.21 -2.99
C LEU A 78 7.49 -4.71 -2.77
N VAL A 79 8.72 -5.22 -2.89
CA VAL A 79 8.98 -6.64 -2.73
C VAL A 79 10.18 -6.87 -1.82
N ASP A 80 10.19 -8.02 -1.16
CA ASP A 80 11.33 -8.55 -0.43
C ASP A 80 11.79 -9.81 -1.14
N PRO A 81 12.86 -9.75 -1.96
CA PRO A 81 13.30 -10.90 -2.75
C PRO A 81 13.86 -12.04 -1.92
N SER A 82 14.10 -11.85 -0.62
CA SER A 82 14.56 -12.92 0.26
C SER A 82 13.44 -13.86 0.70
N LYS A 83 12.19 -13.50 0.45
CA LYS A 83 11.04 -14.31 0.85
C LYS A 83 10.88 -15.51 -0.07
N PRO A 84 10.33 -16.64 0.47
CA PRO A 84 10.13 -17.84 -0.32
C PRO A 84 9.02 -17.67 -1.36
N ASP A 85 9.00 -18.55 -2.35
CA ASP A 85 7.94 -18.63 -3.33
C ASP A 85 6.71 -19.30 -2.68
N ALA A 86 5.87 -18.47 -2.09
CA ALA A 86 4.69 -18.90 -1.33
C ALA A 86 3.59 -17.84 -1.48
N ILE A 87 2.39 -18.18 -1.03
CA ILE A 87 1.24 -17.27 -1.08
C ILE A 87 0.77 -16.99 0.36
N ASP A 88 0.56 -15.73 0.67
CA ASP A 88 -0.04 -15.29 1.92
C ASP A 88 -1.42 -14.71 1.67
N LYS A 89 -2.33 -14.89 2.62
CA LYS A 89 -3.65 -14.29 2.58
C LYS A 89 -3.67 -13.07 3.48
N LEU A 90 -4.12 -11.95 2.94
CA LEU A 90 -4.23 -10.70 3.69
C LEU A 90 -5.56 -10.02 3.36
N PHE A 91 -6.09 -9.28 4.32
CA PHE A 91 -7.21 -8.38 4.08
C PHE A 91 -6.68 -7.00 3.71
N VAL A 92 -7.05 -6.54 2.53
CA VAL A 92 -6.65 -5.25 1.99
C VAL A 92 -7.89 -4.60 1.39
N GLY A 93 -8.19 -3.37 1.82
CA GLY A 93 -9.37 -2.69 1.34
C GLY A 93 -10.67 -3.39 1.73
N GLY A 94 -10.68 -4.08 2.87
CA GLY A 94 -11.86 -4.80 3.34
C GLY A 94 -12.10 -6.14 2.66
N GLN A 95 -11.18 -6.62 1.81
CA GLN A 95 -11.33 -7.86 1.07
C GLN A 95 -10.13 -8.78 1.27
N GLU A 96 -10.40 -10.07 1.42
CA GLU A 96 -9.35 -11.06 1.48
C GLU A 96 -8.76 -11.28 0.08
N GLY A 97 -7.43 -11.25 -0.02
CA GLY A 97 -6.71 -11.51 -1.25
C GLY A 97 -5.53 -12.44 -1.02
N ASN A 98 -5.08 -13.05 -2.10
CA ASN A 98 -3.88 -13.89 -2.11
C ASN A 98 -2.72 -13.10 -2.68
N TYR A 99 -1.63 -13.01 -1.93
CA TYR A 99 -0.47 -12.22 -2.34
C TYR A 99 0.78 -13.10 -2.32
N SER A 100 1.67 -12.86 -3.27
CA SER A 100 2.99 -13.50 -3.24
C SER A 100 3.70 -13.11 -1.95
N ALA A 101 4.33 -14.06 -1.28
CA ALA A 101 5.03 -13.81 -0.02
C ALA A 101 6.07 -12.70 -0.15
N LYS A 102 6.72 -12.57 -1.30
CA LYS A 102 7.70 -11.50 -1.51
C LYS A 102 7.10 -10.10 -1.51
N MET A 103 5.78 -9.97 -1.72
CA MET A 103 5.09 -8.68 -1.64
C MET A 103 4.70 -8.33 -0.21
N CYS A 104 4.81 -9.28 0.72
CA CYS A 104 4.41 -9.10 2.11
C CYS A 104 5.64 -8.67 2.92
N VAL A 105 5.83 -7.36 3.05
CA VAL A 105 6.99 -6.78 3.72
C VAL A 105 6.65 -6.48 5.18
N ASN A 106 7.69 -6.22 6.00
CA ASN A 106 7.49 -5.87 7.40
C ASN A 106 7.13 -4.39 7.56
N LEU A 107 6.72 -4.03 8.77
CA LEU A 107 6.29 -2.67 9.08
C LEU A 107 7.38 -1.64 8.81
N GLU A 108 8.61 -1.92 9.18
CA GLU A 108 9.72 -0.97 9.02
C GLU A 108 10.00 -0.67 7.56
N THR A 109 9.94 -1.68 6.72
CA THR A 109 10.11 -1.53 5.28
C THR A 109 8.96 -0.70 4.69
N ALA A 110 7.72 -0.99 5.11
CA ALA A 110 6.56 -0.23 4.67
C ALA A 110 6.64 1.24 5.09
N LEU A 111 7.07 1.49 6.34
CA LEU A 111 7.24 2.86 6.84
C LEU A 111 8.32 3.62 6.08
N LEU A 112 9.43 2.96 5.76
CA LEU A 112 10.50 3.60 4.99
C LEU A 112 10.01 4.01 3.60
N ALA A 113 9.31 3.12 2.92
CA ALA A 113 8.73 3.42 1.61
C ALA A 113 7.78 4.61 1.69
N ALA A 114 6.90 4.62 2.69
CA ALA A 114 5.94 5.69 2.89
C ALA A 114 6.63 7.02 3.19
N LYS A 115 7.68 7.00 4.00
CA LYS A 115 8.39 8.22 4.38
C LYS A 115 9.06 8.87 3.19
N THR A 116 9.74 8.11 2.35
CA THR A 116 10.40 8.63 1.14
C THR A 116 9.37 9.19 0.17
N PHE A 117 8.29 8.46 -0.06
CA PHE A 117 7.21 8.93 -0.94
C PHE A 117 6.57 10.21 -0.40
N THR A 118 6.30 10.26 0.88
CA THR A 118 5.68 11.43 1.53
C THR A 118 6.54 12.67 1.39
N ALA A 119 7.85 12.53 1.54
CA ALA A 119 8.76 13.66 1.49
C ALA A 119 9.06 14.12 0.06
N SER A 120 9.26 13.19 -0.87
CA SER A 120 9.86 13.51 -2.18
C SER A 120 9.04 13.04 -3.38
N GLY A 121 8.01 12.21 -3.19
CA GLY A 121 7.25 11.64 -4.30
C GLY A 121 8.00 10.61 -5.10
N LYS A 122 9.00 9.96 -4.50
CA LYS A 122 9.86 8.99 -5.18
C LYS A 122 9.77 7.63 -4.51
N LEU A 123 10.13 6.60 -5.26
CA LEU A 123 10.36 5.27 -4.71
C LEU A 123 11.67 5.28 -3.92
N GLU A 124 11.65 4.63 -2.75
CA GLU A 124 12.85 4.47 -1.93
C GLU A 124 13.84 3.55 -2.66
N THR A 125 15.00 4.07 -3.06
CA THR A 125 15.94 3.35 -3.90
C THR A 125 16.71 2.24 -3.17
N SER A 126 16.70 2.25 -1.84
CA SER A 126 17.32 1.17 -1.06
C SER A 126 16.45 -0.07 -0.98
N LEU A 127 15.21 -0.01 -1.48
CA LEU A 127 14.25 -1.10 -1.50
C LEU A 127 14.07 -1.64 -2.92
N PHE A 128 13.42 -2.81 -3.01
CA PHE A 128 13.19 -3.47 -4.29
C PHE A 128 11.75 -3.29 -4.73
N TRP A 129 11.56 -2.98 -6.01
CA TRP A 129 10.24 -2.70 -6.59
C TRP A 129 10.05 -3.51 -7.86
N GLU A 130 8.83 -4.01 -8.07
CA GLU A 130 8.46 -4.72 -9.30
C GLU A 130 7.21 -4.07 -9.89
N GLU A 131 7.24 -3.85 -11.20
CA GLU A 131 6.06 -3.37 -11.90
C GLU A 131 5.03 -4.48 -11.99
N GLU A 132 3.76 -4.15 -11.74
CA GLU A 132 2.67 -5.09 -11.84
C GLU A 132 2.38 -5.37 -13.31
N LYS A 133 2.44 -6.66 -13.71
CA LYS A 133 2.33 -7.06 -15.11
C LYS A 133 1.04 -7.80 -15.43
N ALA A 134 0.36 -8.34 -14.42
CA ALA A 134 -0.82 -9.17 -14.63
C ALA A 134 -1.92 -8.43 -15.39
N LEU A 135 -2.12 -7.15 -15.10
CA LEU A 135 -3.13 -6.34 -15.77
C LEU A 135 -2.82 -6.16 -17.25
N VAL A 136 -1.55 -5.95 -17.58
CA VAL A 136 -1.11 -5.82 -18.98
C VAL A 136 -1.36 -7.11 -19.74
N MET A 137 -1.08 -8.25 -19.15
CA MET A 137 -1.32 -9.56 -19.76
C MET A 137 -2.79 -9.77 -20.09
N LEU A 138 -3.66 -9.44 -19.16
CA LEU A 138 -5.11 -9.57 -19.37
C LEU A 138 -5.59 -8.69 -20.52
N SER A 139 -5.11 -7.47 -20.60
CA SER A 139 -5.45 -6.56 -21.68
C SER A 139 -5.03 -7.12 -23.04
N SER A 140 -3.86 -7.71 -23.12
CA SER A 140 -3.35 -8.31 -24.36
C SER A 140 -4.18 -9.49 -24.82
N ASN A 141 -4.68 -10.27 -23.86
CA ASN A 141 -5.44 -11.48 -24.18
C ASN A 141 -6.89 -11.21 -24.60
N ASN A 142 -7.35 -10.01 -24.42
CA ASN A 142 -8.72 -9.63 -24.77
C ASN A 142 -8.89 -9.11 -26.19
N ILE A 143 -7.84 -9.15 -26.93
CA ILE A 143 -7.85 -8.66 -28.31
C ILE A 143 -8.39 -9.71 -29.26
#